data_7f41b4cb0dcf9b6cd6d3f7288e118d19
#
_entry.id   7f41b4cb0dcf9b6cd6d3f7288e118d19
#
_cell.length_a   1.000
_cell.length_b   1.000
_cell.length_c   1.000
_cell.angle_alpha   90.00
_cell.angle_beta   90.00
_cell.angle_gamma   90.00
#
_symmetry.space_group_name_H-M   'P 1'
#
loop_
_entity.id
_entity.type
_entity.pdbx_description
1 polymer ?
#
loop_
_entity_poly.entity_id
_entity_poly.type
_entity_poly.pdbx_seq_one_letter_code
_entity_poly.pdbx_strand_id
1 'polypeptide(L)'
;MKFVLVIAALAAAFAVPVASAGGSTLNGTVGPGFTITLTQGGKKVTSVKAGAYTIVVADKANVHDFHLQGPGVNKTTTVAGTGTTTWKVTLEKGNYTYQCDPHASFMHGSFKVT
;
A
#
# COMPACT_ATOMS: atom_id res chain seq x y z
N MET A 1 34.86 -15.33 -54.12
CA MET A 1 34.07 -15.76 -52.95
C MET A 1 33.71 -14.56 -52.13
N LYS A 2 32.47 -14.24 -52.13
CA LYS A 2 31.94 -13.15 -51.30
C LYS A 2 31.38 -13.76 -50.03
N PHE A 3 32.03 -13.51 -48.92
CA PHE A 3 31.51 -13.85 -47.59
C PHE A 3 30.51 -12.78 -47.20
N VAL A 4 29.24 -13.12 -47.18
CA VAL A 4 28.23 -12.26 -46.58
C VAL A 4 28.25 -12.51 -45.10
N LEU A 5 28.86 -11.57 -44.37
CA LEU A 5 28.79 -11.58 -42.92
C LEU A 5 27.39 -11.10 -42.55
N VAL A 6 26.49 -12.03 -42.27
CA VAL A 6 25.22 -11.68 -41.66
C VAL A 6 25.51 -11.41 -40.20
N ILE A 7 25.69 -10.15 -39.89
CA ILE A 7 25.67 -9.71 -38.49
C ILE A 7 24.20 -9.78 -38.08
N ALA A 8 23.83 -10.86 -37.43
CA ALA A 8 22.59 -10.90 -36.68
C ALA A 8 22.76 -9.88 -35.54
N ALA A 9 22.23 -8.70 -35.73
CA ALA A 9 22.07 -7.78 -34.63
C ALA A 9 21.12 -8.42 -33.64
N LEU A 10 21.68 -9.00 -32.59
CA LEU A 10 20.92 -9.44 -31.45
C LEU A 10 20.42 -8.16 -30.76
N ALA A 11 19.23 -7.73 -31.12
CA ALA A 11 18.54 -6.73 -30.33
C ALA A 11 18.20 -7.40 -29.01
N ALA A 12 19.09 -7.24 -28.03
CA ALA A 12 18.75 -7.55 -26.67
C ALA A 12 17.63 -6.59 -26.28
N ALA A 13 16.38 -7.06 -26.36
CA ALA A 13 15.29 -6.37 -25.74
C ALA A 13 15.51 -6.45 -24.24
N PHE A 14 16.16 -5.44 -23.67
CA PHE A 14 16.11 -5.24 -22.25
C PHE A 14 14.64 -4.93 -21.92
N ALA A 15 13.93 -5.93 -21.42
CA ALA A 15 12.73 -5.68 -20.69
C ALA A 15 13.17 -4.89 -19.45
N VAL A 16 13.19 -3.56 -19.55
CA VAL A 16 13.23 -2.71 -18.38
C VAL A 16 11.99 -3.13 -17.58
N PRO A 17 12.15 -3.66 -16.34
CA PRO A 17 10.99 -3.84 -15.51
C PRO A 17 10.38 -2.44 -15.37
N VAL A 18 9.29 -2.22 -16.07
CA VAL A 18 8.47 -1.05 -15.80
C VAL A 18 8.10 -1.19 -14.35
N ALA A 19 8.74 -0.40 -13.49
CA ALA A 19 8.24 -0.21 -12.15
C ALA A 19 6.76 0.08 -12.35
N SER A 20 5.92 -0.90 -12.02
CA SER A 20 4.50 -0.78 -12.31
C SER A 20 4.05 0.55 -11.77
N ALA A 21 3.47 1.41 -12.60
CA ALA A 21 2.99 2.75 -12.23
C ALA A 21 1.97 2.71 -11.08
N GLY A 22 1.62 1.52 -10.58
CA GLY A 22 0.74 1.29 -9.45
C GLY A 22 1.44 1.05 -8.11
N GLY A 23 2.81 0.97 -8.09
CA GLY A 23 3.55 0.70 -6.87
C GLY A 23 3.19 -0.63 -6.20
N SER A 24 3.62 -0.78 -4.98
CA SER A 24 3.31 -1.94 -4.15
C SER A 24 1.93 -1.82 -3.52
N THR A 25 1.35 -2.96 -3.17
CA THR A 25 0.07 -3.03 -2.47
C THR A 25 0.29 -3.21 -0.98
N LEU A 26 -0.40 -2.40 -0.19
CA LEU A 26 -0.56 -2.58 1.25
C LEU A 26 -1.99 -3.02 1.55
N ASN A 27 -2.15 -3.86 2.55
CA ASN A 27 -3.45 -4.37 2.97
C ASN A 27 -3.78 -3.92 4.38
N GLY A 28 -4.79 -3.07 4.49
CA GLY A 28 -5.36 -2.67 5.77
C GLY A 28 -6.56 -3.56 6.12
N THR A 29 -6.68 -3.92 7.38
CA THR A 29 -7.83 -4.66 7.88
C THR A 29 -8.24 -4.08 9.22
N VAL A 30 -9.54 -3.88 9.40
CA VAL A 30 -10.12 -3.48 10.67
C VAL A 30 -11.32 -4.37 11.02
N GLY A 31 -11.33 -4.86 12.25
CA GLY A 31 -12.33 -5.80 12.71
C GLY A 31 -12.16 -7.23 12.14
N PRO A 32 -13.17 -8.14 12.41
CA PRO A 32 -14.43 -7.88 13.11
C PRO A 32 -14.32 -7.62 14.62
N GLY A 33 -13.24 -8.11 15.27
CA GLY A 33 -12.94 -7.78 16.66
C GLY A 33 -12.28 -6.42 16.80
N PHE A 34 -11.73 -6.14 17.95
CA PHE A 34 -11.01 -4.89 18.23
C PHE A 34 -9.56 -4.96 17.75
N THR A 35 -9.40 -5.18 16.45
CA THR A 35 -8.09 -5.31 15.81
C THR A 35 -8.00 -4.41 14.58
N ILE A 36 -6.81 -3.88 14.34
CA ILE A 36 -6.47 -3.12 13.15
C ILE A 36 -5.06 -3.51 12.72
N THR A 37 -4.87 -3.76 11.44
CA THR A 37 -3.58 -4.18 10.90
C THR A 37 -3.30 -3.51 9.56
N LEU A 38 -2.03 -3.32 9.27
CA LEU A 38 -1.54 -2.96 7.94
C LEU A 38 -0.40 -3.90 7.59
N THR A 39 -0.55 -4.61 6.47
CA THR A 39 0.40 -5.64 6.04
C THR A 39 0.86 -5.42 4.61
N GLN A 40 2.01 -5.98 4.29
CA GLN A 40 2.54 -6.12 2.94
C GLN A 40 3.06 -7.54 2.75
N GLY A 41 2.49 -8.26 1.80
CA GLY A 41 2.85 -9.67 1.60
C GLY A 41 2.63 -10.52 2.84
N GLY A 42 1.59 -10.24 3.62
CA GLY A 42 1.25 -10.95 4.85
C GLY A 42 2.07 -10.57 6.08
N LYS A 43 3.01 -9.63 5.96
CA LYS A 43 3.84 -9.16 7.07
C LYS A 43 3.42 -7.79 7.54
N LYS A 44 3.45 -7.54 8.84
CA LYS A 44 3.17 -6.22 9.40
C LYS A 44 4.10 -5.17 8.80
N VAL A 45 3.51 -4.07 8.32
CA VAL A 45 4.28 -2.93 7.83
C VAL A 45 4.86 -2.16 9.00
N THR A 46 6.17 -2.04 9.02
CA THR A 46 6.91 -1.20 9.99
C THR A 46 7.66 -0.06 9.30
N SER A 47 8.12 -0.31 8.08
CA SER A 47 8.82 0.67 7.24
C SER A 47 8.60 0.32 5.76
N VAL A 48 8.35 1.33 4.95
CA VAL A 48 8.29 1.21 3.49
C VAL A 48 9.01 2.39 2.84
N LYS A 49 9.41 2.22 1.60
CA LYS A 49 10.03 3.31 0.82
C LYS A 49 8.96 4.31 0.37
N ALA A 50 9.35 5.57 0.25
CA ALA A 50 8.51 6.60 -0.37
C ALA A 50 8.16 6.20 -1.81
N GLY A 51 6.94 6.52 -2.23
CA GLY A 51 6.47 6.23 -3.57
C GLY A 51 4.97 5.98 -3.66
N ALA A 52 4.53 5.51 -4.81
CA ALA A 52 3.14 5.20 -5.08
C ALA A 52 2.75 3.85 -4.51
N TYR A 53 1.60 3.82 -3.84
CA TYR A 53 1.03 2.60 -3.24
C TYR A 53 -0.46 2.49 -3.55
N THR A 54 -0.90 1.25 -3.67
CA THR A 54 -2.30 0.89 -3.62
C THR A 54 -2.58 0.31 -2.24
N ILE A 55 -3.52 0.89 -1.51
CA ILE A 55 -3.90 0.41 -0.19
C ILE A 55 -5.32 -0.16 -0.30
N VAL A 56 -5.42 -1.46 -0.05
CA VAL A 56 -6.69 -2.19 -0.04
C VAL A 56 -7.10 -2.34 1.41
N VAL A 57 -8.22 -1.73 1.77
CA VAL A 57 -8.73 -1.72 3.15
C VAL A 57 -9.98 -2.57 3.24
N ALA A 58 -9.93 -3.60 4.07
CA ALA A 58 -11.07 -4.44 4.41
C ALA A 58 -11.62 -4.03 5.78
N ASP A 59 -12.81 -3.43 5.79
CA ASP A 59 -13.56 -3.11 7.00
C ASP A 59 -14.59 -4.21 7.24
N LYS A 60 -14.39 -4.96 8.31
CA LYS A 60 -15.17 -6.17 8.62
C LYS A 60 -16.24 -5.95 9.70
N ALA A 61 -16.45 -4.72 10.14
CA ALA A 61 -17.45 -4.42 11.17
C ALA A 61 -17.99 -3.00 11.03
N ASN A 62 -19.27 -2.84 11.29
CA ASN A 62 -19.97 -1.55 11.20
C ASN A 62 -19.78 -0.64 12.43
N VAL A 63 -18.79 -0.92 13.26
CA VAL A 63 -18.44 -0.17 14.49
C VAL A 63 -17.01 0.33 14.48
N HIS A 64 -16.29 0.09 13.40
CA HIS A 64 -14.88 0.46 13.22
C HIS A 64 -14.70 1.27 11.95
N ASP A 65 -13.64 2.06 11.90
CA ASP A 65 -13.11 2.64 10.67
C ASP A 65 -11.61 2.36 10.55
N PHE A 66 -11.07 2.60 9.38
CA PHE A 66 -9.64 2.58 9.14
C PHE A 66 -9.22 3.97 8.69
N HIS A 67 -8.53 4.69 9.55
CA HIS A 67 -8.10 6.06 9.33
C HIS A 67 -6.58 6.12 9.21
N LEU A 68 -6.10 6.41 8.01
CA LEU A 68 -4.67 6.55 7.70
C LEU A 68 -4.30 8.03 7.62
N GLN A 69 -3.31 8.44 8.40
CA GLN A 69 -2.81 9.81 8.43
C GLN A 69 -1.28 9.85 8.37
N GLY A 70 -0.78 10.83 7.67
CA GLY A 70 0.65 11.13 7.56
C GLY A 70 0.91 12.22 6.54
N PRO A 71 2.17 12.51 6.19
CA PRO A 71 2.48 13.52 5.20
C PRO A 71 1.73 13.32 3.88
N GLY A 72 0.91 14.32 3.50
CA GLY A 72 0.14 14.30 2.27
C GLY A 72 -1.01 13.31 2.18
N VAL A 73 -1.32 12.57 3.27
CA VAL A 73 -2.36 11.55 3.29
C VAL A 73 -3.25 11.69 4.52
N ASN A 74 -4.56 11.75 4.27
CA ASN A 74 -5.60 11.65 5.29
C ASN A 74 -6.79 10.95 4.66
N LYS A 75 -6.85 9.64 4.84
CA LYS A 75 -7.86 8.76 4.25
C LYS A 75 -8.56 7.97 5.33
N THR A 76 -9.88 7.89 5.26
CA THR A 76 -10.66 7.13 6.23
C THR A 76 -11.82 6.41 5.54
N THR A 77 -12.14 5.23 6.05
CA THR A 77 -13.41 4.55 5.78
C THR A 77 -14.49 5.12 6.69
N THR A 78 -15.74 4.75 6.47
CA THR A 78 -16.83 5.16 7.36
C THR A 78 -17.01 4.13 8.48
N VAL A 79 -17.39 4.59 9.67
CA VAL A 79 -17.62 3.71 10.82
C VAL A 79 -18.77 2.75 10.56
N ALA A 80 -19.88 3.25 10.02
CA ALA A 80 -21.08 2.44 9.75
C ALA A 80 -20.96 1.55 8.52
N GLY A 81 -19.98 1.81 7.63
CA GLY A 81 -19.76 1.04 6.42
C GLY A 81 -18.97 -0.22 6.68
N THR A 82 -19.14 -1.19 5.78
CA THR A 82 -18.34 -2.41 5.73
C THR A 82 -17.94 -2.68 4.28
N GLY A 83 -17.01 -3.60 4.10
CA GLY A 83 -16.54 -4.00 2.77
C GLY A 83 -15.12 -3.53 2.48
N THR A 84 -14.76 -3.59 1.21
CA THR A 84 -13.40 -3.30 0.76
C THR A 84 -13.36 -1.96 0.03
N THR A 85 -12.41 -1.12 0.44
CA THR A 85 -12.11 0.17 -0.19
C THR A 85 -10.67 0.17 -0.67
N THR A 86 -10.42 0.71 -1.86
CA THR A 86 -9.08 0.80 -2.42
C THR A 86 -8.69 2.26 -2.57
N TRP A 87 -7.53 2.61 -2.02
CA TRP A 87 -6.93 3.92 -2.14
C TRP A 87 -5.65 3.85 -2.95
N LYS A 88 -5.48 4.79 -3.87
CA LYS A 88 -4.21 5.04 -4.54
C LYS A 88 -3.59 6.28 -3.93
N VAL A 89 -2.42 6.13 -3.31
CA VAL A 89 -1.77 7.19 -2.57
C VAL A 89 -0.29 7.28 -2.94
N THR A 90 0.28 8.45 -2.76
CA THR A 90 1.73 8.65 -2.75
C THR A 90 2.17 8.83 -1.30
N LEU A 91 2.99 7.92 -0.81
CA LEU A 91 3.56 8.01 0.52
C LEU A 91 4.88 8.78 0.46
N GLU A 92 4.93 9.87 1.20
CA GLU A 92 6.12 10.71 1.36
C GLU A 92 6.89 10.30 2.60
N LYS A 93 8.17 10.66 2.65
CA LYS A 93 9.00 10.42 3.85
C LYS A 93 8.36 10.99 5.10
N GLY A 94 8.35 10.22 6.16
CA GLY A 94 7.82 10.62 7.44
C GLY A 94 7.13 9.50 8.19
N ASN A 95 6.44 9.87 9.23
CA ASN A 95 5.72 8.93 10.08
C ASN A 95 4.23 8.93 9.74
N TYR A 96 3.67 7.73 9.65
CA TYR A 96 2.26 7.51 9.39
C TYR A 96 1.64 6.75 10.54
N THR A 97 0.38 7.07 10.80
CA THR A 97 -0.44 6.35 11.77
C THR A 97 -1.70 5.85 11.09
N TYR A 98 -2.21 4.74 11.56
CA TYR A 98 -3.54 4.25 11.24
C TYR A 98 -4.25 3.85 12.51
N GLN A 99 -5.54 4.13 12.56
CA GLN A 99 -6.34 3.91 13.75
C GLN A 99 -7.80 3.69 13.41
N CYS A 100 -8.53 3.09 14.33
CA CYS A 100 -9.97 3.14 14.37
C CYS A 100 -10.36 4.33 15.25
N ASP A 101 -10.99 5.36 14.70
CA ASP A 101 -11.28 6.59 15.44
C ASP A 101 -12.11 6.37 16.70
N PRO A 102 -13.20 5.58 16.69
CA PRO A 102 -13.95 5.29 17.91
C PRO A 102 -13.14 4.58 19.00
N HIS A 103 -12.06 3.88 18.63
CA HIS A 103 -11.27 3.05 19.53
C HIS A 103 -9.77 3.38 19.47
N ALA A 104 -9.43 4.62 19.18
CA ALA A 104 -8.05 5.05 18.90
C ALA A 104 -7.06 4.76 20.03
N SER A 105 -7.54 4.66 21.27
CA SER A 105 -6.67 4.40 22.43
C SER A 105 -6.03 3.00 22.42
N PHE A 106 -6.61 2.03 21.70
CA PHE A 106 -6.09 0.67 21.64
C PHE A 106 -6.12 0.03 20.24
N MET A 107 -6.87 0.59 19.30
CA MET A 107 -6.87 0.17 17.89
C MET A 107 -6.08 1.16 17.04
N HIS A 108 -4.76 1.02 17.06
CA HIS A 108 -3.86 1.88 16.30
C HIS A 108 -2.57 1.17 15.94
N GLY A 109 -1.90 1.70 14.95
CA GLY A 109 -0.56 1.32 14.55
C GLY A 109 0.17 2.46 13.86
N SER A 110 1.44 2.27 13.61
CA SER A 110 2.26 3.26 12.93
C SER A 110 3.31 2.59 12.08
N PHE A 111 3.81 3.33 11.09
CA PHE A 111 4.92 2.90 10.27
C PHE A 111 5.70 4.11 9.77
N LYS A 112 6.89 3.86 9.31
CA LYS A 112 7.79 4.88 8.79
C LYS A 112 7.91 4.74 7.27
N VAL A 113 7.92 5.87 6.58
CA VAL A 113 8.25 5.97 5.15
C VAL A 113 9.63 6.61 5.01
N THR A 114 10.50 5.93 4.31
CA THR A 114 11.91 6.32 4.15
C THR A 114 12.28 6.74 2.74
#